data_6275d0b9aa7a7a7ca23bb6f53a4bcfaa
#
_entry.id   6275d0b9aa7a7a7ca23bb6f53a4bcfaa
#
_cell.length_a   1.000
_cell.length_b   1.000
_cell.length_c   1.000
_cell.angle_alpha   90.00
_cell.angle_beta   90.00
_cell.angle_gamma   90.00
#
_symmetry.space_group_name_H-M   'P 1'
#
loop_
_entity.id
_entity.type
_entity.pdbx_description
1 polymer ?
#
loop_
_entity_poly.entity_id
_entity_poly.type
_entity_poly.pdbx_seq_one_letter_code
_entity_poly.pdbx_strand_id
1 'polypeptide(L)'
;MTPLATEGVRNADSMQKTRCQTPLSPSEINNLIEALHQGVTPATGCTEPIALAYAAARAKRALGSDAKHLDSLHIDARVSPNIMKNGMAVMVPGTGRPGLEIAAAVGAVAGNPDAGLAVLADVSEDAAEK
;
A
#
# COMPACT_ATOMS: atom_id res chain seq x y z
N MET A 1 13.62 33.35 -51.25
CA MET A 1 13.55 31.94 -50.81
C MET A 1 14.70 31.68 -49.85
N THR A 2 14.44 31.76 -48.56
CA THR A 2 15.45 31.59 -47.50
C THR A 2 15.27 30.15 -46.97
N PRO A 3 16.32 29.34 -46.85
CA PRO A 3 16.17 27.98 -46.31
C PRO A 3 16.00 28.03 -44.81
N LEU A 4 14.97 27.27 -44.31
CA LEU A 4 14.76 27.03 -42.89
C LEU A 4 15.96 26.26 -42.32
N ALA A 5 16.52 26.79 -41.26
CA ALA A 5 17.52 26.10 -40.45
C ALA A 5 16.84 24.94 -39.71
N THR A 6 17.30 23.73 -39.97
CA THR A 6 16.95 22.53 -39.16
C THR A 6 17.69 22.63 -37.81
N GLU A 7 16.98 23.05 -36.77
CA GLU A 7 17.49 22.92 -35.41
C GLU A 7 17.64 21.44 -35.07
N GLY A 8 18.89 21.10 -34.72
CA GLY A 8 19.29 19.73 -34.46
C GLY A 8 18.53 19.11 -33.29
N VAL A 9 17.96 17.95 -33.55
CA VAL A 9 17.45 17.01 -32.53
C VAL A 9 18.62 16.70 -31.56
N ARG A 10 18.56 17.25 -30.38
CA ARG A 10 19.50 16.91 -29.29
C ARG A 10 19.37 15.43 -28.98
N ASN A 11 20.45 14.73 -29.26
CA ASN A 11 20.59 13.30 -29.19
C ASN A 11 20.25 12.81 -27.75
N ALA A 12 19.27 11.90 -27.59
CA ALA A 12 18.87 11.31 -26.33
C ALA A 12 20.03 10.60 -25.59
N ASP A 13 21.08 10.26 -26.33
CA ASP A 13 22.28 9.61 -25.79
C ASP A 13 23.13 10.53 -24.90
N SER A 14 23.01 11.87 -25.06
CA SER A 14 23.74 12.83 -24.22
C SER A 14 23.08 13.03 -22.83
N MET A 15 21.81 12.74 -22.68
CA MET A 15 21.11 12.82 -21.41
C MET A 15 21.33 11.60 -20.48
N GLN A 16 21.80 10.49 -21.04
CA GLN A 16 22.02 9.26 -20.27
C GLN A 16 23.39 9.21 -19.58
N LYS A 17 24.26 10.15 -19.87
CA LYS A 17 25.66 10.17 -19.38
C LYS A 17 25.89 10.98 -18.10
N THR A 18 24.86 11.59 -17.54
CA THR A 18 24.96 12.34 -16.27
C THR A 18 24.39 11.51 -15.09
N ARG A 19 24.50 10.21 -15.15
CA ARG A 19 24.33 9.38 -13.94
C ARG A 19 25.60 9.53 -13.11
N CYS A 20 25.43 10.01 -11.90
CA CYS A 20 26.42 10.16 -10.86
C CYS A 20 27.43 8.99 -10.88
N GLN A 21 28.62 9.23 -11.41
CA GLN A 21 29.70 8.25 -11.49
C GLN A 21 30.66 8.38 -10.30
N THR A 22 30.31 9.22 -9.33
CA THR A 22 31.10 9.36 -8.12
C THR A 22 30.72 8.19 -7.19
N PRO A 23 31.64 7.31 -6.83
CA PRO A 23 31.38 6.27 -5.85
C PRO A 23 30.89 6.91 -4.55
N LEU A 24 29.86 6.31 -3.95
CA LEU A 24 29.37 6.75 -2.65
C LEU A 24 30.45 6.57 -1.59
N SER A 25 30.59 7.54 -0.72
CA SER A 25 31.47 7.40 0.44
C SER A 25 30.91 6.36 1.42
N PRO A 26 31.76 5.75 2.27
CA PRO A 26 31.28 4.81 3.28
C PRO A 26 30.20 5.38 4.19
N SER A 27 30.24 6.67 4.50
CA SER A 27 29.22 7.34 5.33
C SER A 27 27.89 7.47 4.59
N GLU A 28 27.88 7.77 3.29
CA GLU A 28 26.66 7.82 2.47
C GLU A 28 26.03 6.43 2.35
N ILE A 29 26.85 5.39 2.16
CA ILE A 29 26.37 3.98 2.14
C ILE A 29 25.71 3.62 3.46
N ASN A 30 26.35 3.93 4.60
CA ASN A 30 25.78 3.65 5.91
C ASN A 30 24.47 4.39 6.16
N ASN A 31 24.38 5.65 5.75
CA ASN A 31 23.12 6.43 5.86
C ASN A 31 21.99 5.84 5.00
N LEU A 32 22.31 5.36 3.81
CA LEU A 32 21.32 4.69 2.94
C LEU A 32 20.87 3.35 3.53
N ILE A 33 21.78 2.55 4.09
CA ILE A 33 21.46 1.29 4.77
C ILE A 33 20.55 1.56 5.98
N GLU A 34 20.88 2.56 6.79
CA GLU A 34 20.05 2.95 7.94
C GLU A 34 18.65 3.42 7.51
N ALA A 35 18.57 4.22 6.45
CA ALA A 35 17.28 4.64 5.88
C ALA A 35 16.44 3.44 5.39
N LEU A 36 17.08 2.42 4.79
CA LEU A 36 16.40 1.18 4.42
C LEU A 36 15.88 0.42 5.64
N HIS A 37 16.69 0.27 6.68
CA HIS A 37 16.28 -0.42 7.92
C HIS A 37 15.10 0.28 8.60
N GLN A 38 15.06 1.61 8.57
CA GLN A 38 13.96 2.38 9.16
C GLN A 38 12.71 2.43 8.27
N GLY A 39 12.88 2.44 6.94
CA GLY A 39 11.80 2.65 5.98
C GLY A 39 11.16 1.38 5.44
N VAL A 40 11.85 0.23 5.51
CA VAL A 40 11.33 -1.05 4.99
C VAL A 40 10.64 -1.82 6.10
N THR A 41 9.31 -1.95 5.98
CA THR A 41 8.49 -2.70 6.93
C THR A 41 7.78 -3.85 6.22
N PRO A 42 7.79 -5.07 6.75
CA PRO A 42 7.03 -6.18 6.20
C PRO A 42 5.53 -5.86 6.15
N ALA A 43 4.86 -6.25 5.06
CA ALA A 43 3.42 -6.15 4.90
C ALA A 43 2.84 -7.50 4.46
N THR A 44 1.60 -7.77 4.84
CA THR A 44 0.90 -9.00 4.46
C THR A 44 0.23 -8.80 3.09
N GLY A 45 1.01 -8.67 2.03
CA GLY A 45 0.50 -8.48 0.67
C GLY A 45 0.51 -7.03 0.21
N CYS A 46 -0.37 -6.69 -0.75
CA CYS A 46 -0.42 -5.36 -1.38
C CYS A 46 -0.88 -4.29 -0.38
N THR A 47 -0.18 -3.17 -0.35
CA THR A 47 -0.36 -2.15 0.69
C THR A 47 -1.69 -1.39 0.62
N GLU A 48 -2.31 -1.27 -0.56
CA GLU A 48 -3.57 -0.53 -0.74
C GLU A 48 -4.76 -1.19 -0.01
N PRO A 49 -5.09 -2.48 -0.25
CA PRO A 49 -6.13 -3.14 0.54
C PRO A 49 -5.73 -3.29 2.01
N ILE A 50 -4.45 -3.52 2.32
CA ILE A 50 -3.98 -3.62 3.71
C ILE A 50 -4.17 -2.30 4.47
N ALA A 51 -3.90 -1.16 3.85
CA ALA A 51 -4.13 0.14 4.48
C ALA A 51 -5.60 0.37 4.83
N LEU A 52 -6.53 -0.05 3.94
CA LEU A 52 -7.96 0.03 4.21
C LEU A 52 -8.40 -0.95 5.29
N ALA A 53 -7.93 -2.20 5.26
CA ALA A 53 -8.18 -3.19 6.30
C ALA A 53 -7.71 -2.70 7.68
N TYR A 54 -6.53 -2.10 7.74
CA TYR A 54 -5.99 -1.51 8.97
C TYR A 54 -6.87 -0.36 9.49
N ALA A 55 -7.30 0.55 8.59
CA ALA A 55 -8.19 1.64 8.96
C ALA A 55 -9.53 1.11 9.51
N ALA A 56 -10.12 0.08 8.89
CA ALA A 56 -11.34 -0.56 9.33
C ALA A 56 -11.18 -1.26 10.70
N ALA A 57 -10.07 -1.98 10.92
CA ALA A 57 -9.76 -2.59 12.21
C ALA A 57 -9.62 -1.55 13.33
N ARG A 58 -8.96 -0.44 13.04
CA ARG A 58 -8.81 0.69 13.98
C ARG A 58 -10.14 1.37 14.28
N ALA A 59 -10.97 1.59 13.26
CA ALA A 59 -12.30 2.19 13.41
C ALA A 59 -13.20 1.30 14.28
N LYS A 60 -13.27 -0.01 14.01
CA LYS A 60 -14.01 -0.96 14.85
C LYS A 60 -13.55 -0.94 16.30
N ARG A 61 -12.24 -0.94 16.55
CA ARG A 61 -11.72 -0.85 17.92
C ARG A 61 -12.16 0.43 18.62
N ALA A 62 -12.24 1.54 17.92
CA ALA A 62 -12.69 2.82 18.48
C ALA A 62 -14.17 2.81 18.86
N LEU A 63 -15.01 2.02 18.18
CA LEU A 63 -16.43 1.82 18.56
C LEU A 63 -16.60 1.01 19.86
N GLY A 64 -15.59 0.24 20.28
CA GLY A 64 -15.62 -0.49 21.54
C GLY A 64 -16.72 -1.57 21.60
N SER A 65 -17.53 -1.56 22.67
CA SER A 65 -18.58 -2.56 22.90
C SER A 65 -19.72 -2.50 21.88
N ASP A 66 -19.93 -1.36 21.23
CA ASP A 66 -21.04 -1.17 20.27
C ASP A 66 -20.82 -1.96 18.97
N ALA A 67 -19.57 -2.36 18.70
CA ALA A 67 -19.21 -3.18 17.52
C ALA A 67 -19.34 -4.71 17.72
N LYS A 68 -20.02 -5.17 18.77
CA LYS A 68 -20.16 -6.63 19.05
C LYS A 68 -21.15 -7.35 18.10
N HIS A 69 -22.06 -6.61 17.49
CA HIS A 69 -23.04 -7.16 16.56
C HIS A 69 -22.61 -6.90 15.12
N LEU A 70 -21.96 -7.90 14.51
CA LEU A 70 -21.50 -7.83 13.11
C LEU A 70 -22.63 -7.64 12.12
N ASP A 71 -23.82 -8.18 12.40
CA ASP A 71 -25.01 -8.08 11.55
C ASP A 71 -25.54 -6.65 11.37
N SER A 72 -25.13 -5.73 12.24
CA SER A 72 -25.52 -4.31 12.19
C SER A 72 -24.36 -3.39 11.78
N LEU A 73 -23.20 -3.95 11.44
CA LEU A 73 -22.02 -3.15 11.09
C LEU A 73 -22.17 -2.62 9.66
N HIS A 74 -22.23 -1.31 9.53
CA HIS A 74 -22.15 -0.63 8.24
C HIS A 74 -20.81 0.08 8.11
N ILE A 75 -20.13 -0.13 6.97
CA ILE A 75 -18.83 0.47 6.68
C ILE A 75 -18.96 1.42 5.48
N ASP A 76 -18.79 2.70 5.71
CA ASP A 76 -18.62 3.72 4.65
C ASP A 76 -17.14 4.07 4.58
N ALA A 77 -16.46 3.65 3.50
CA ALA A 77 -15.04 3.86 3.30
C ALA A 77 -14.78 4.81 2.13
N ARG A 78 -13.98 5.83 2.38
CA ARG A 78 -13.55 6.80 1.34
C ARG A 78 -12.05 6.68 1.15
N VAL A 79 -11.64 6.42 -0.08
CA VAL A 79 -10.25 6.24 -0.46
C VAL A 79 -9.85 7.20 -1.58
N SER A 80 -8.54 7.45 -1.70
CA SER A 80 -8.03 8.23 -2.82
C SER A 80 -8.19 7.47 -4.15
N PRO A 81 -8.22 8.18 -5.31
CA PRO A 81 -8.25 7.52 -6.62
C PRO A 81 -7.11 6.52 -6.84
N ASN A 82 -5.93 6.76 -6.26
CA ASN A 82 -4.80 5.84 -6.36
C ASN A 82 -5.05 4.54 -5.59
N ILE A 83 -5.55 4.62 -4.36
CA ILE A 83 -5.95 3.44 -3.57
C ILE A 83 -7.04 2.66 -4.30
N MET A 84 -8.06 3.35 -4.82
CA MET A 84 -9.13 2.71 -5.60
C MET A 84 -8.57 1.97 -6.81
N LYS A 85 -7.82 2.66 -7.66
CA LYS A 85 -7.25 2.08 -8.89
C LYS A 85 -6.38 0.86 -8.62
N ASN A 86 -5.53 0.92 -7.60
CA ASN A 86 -4.56 -0.14 -7.33
C ASN A 86 -5.15 -1.28 -6.49
N GLY A 87 -6.13 -1.01 -5.64
CA GLY A 87 -6.66 -1.99 -4.69
C GLY A 87 -7.93 -2.72 -5.15
N MET A 88 -8.68 -2.17 -6.12
CA MET A 88 -10.02 -2.67 -6.49
C MET A 88 -10.05 -4.13 -6.99
N ALA A 89 -8.96 -4.64 -7.55
CA ALA A 89 -8.88 -5.99 -8.10
C ALA A 89 -7.78 -6.85 -7.43
N VAL A 90 -7.21 -6.38 -6.33
CA VAL A 90 -6.14 -7.08 -5.62
C VAL A 90 -6.73 -8.07 -4.65
N MET A 91 -6.17 -9.30 -4.65
CA MET A 91 -6.56 -10.35 -3.70
C MET A 91 -6.26 -9.93 -2.26
N VAL A 92 -7.25 -10.09 -1.40
CA VAL A 92 -7.11 -9.82 0.03
C VAL A 92 -6.59 -11.07 0.73
N PRO A 93 -5.47 -10.99 1.46
CA PRO A 93 -4.87 -12.14 2.15
C PRO A 93 -5.88 -12.86 3.07
N GLY A 94 -5.84 -14.19 3.05
CA GLY A 94 -6.68 -15.04 3.89
C GLY A 94 -8.14 -15.17 3.45
N THR A 95 -8.57 -14.53 2.34
CA THR A 95 -9.99 -14.51 1.93
C THR A 95 -10.28 -15.22 0.62
N GLY A 96 -9.26 -15.43 -0.21
CA GLY A 96 -9.45 -15.89 -1.60
C GLY A 96 -10.28 -14.94 -2.49
N ARG A 97 -10.56 -13.71 -2.04
CA ARG A 97 -11.45 -12.74 -2.71
C ARG A 97 -10.72 -11.40 -2.93
N PRO A 98 -10.93 -10.74 -4.08
CA PRO A 98 -10.34 -9.43 -4.36
C PRO A 98 -11.26 -8.30 -3.91
N GLY A 99 -10.66 -7.11 -3.77
CA GLY A 99 -11.40 -5.86 -3.68
C GLY A 99 -11.29 -5.14 -2.34
N LEU A 100 -11.50 -3.84 -2.40
CA LEU A 100 -11.38 -2.96 -1.23
C LEU A 100 -12.52 -3.18 -0.23
N GLU A 101 -13.71 -3.53 -0.69
CA GLU A 101 -14.85 -3.87 0.15
C GLU A 101 -14.54 -5.09 1.03
N ILE A 102 -13.93 -6.11 0.44
CA ILE A 102 -13.49 -7.31 1.17
C ILE A 102 -12.41 -6.95 2.19
N ALA A 103 -11.44 -6.11 1.79
CA ALA A 103 -10.39 -5.66 2.70
C ALA A 103 -10.97 -4.90 3.91
N ALA A 104 -11.92 -4.00 3.69
CA ALA A 104 -12.58 -3.26 4.76
C ALA A 104 -13.37 -4.18 5.69
N ALA A 105 -14.17 -5.09 5.13
CA ALA A 105 -14.98 -6.03 5.90
C ALA A 105 -14.10 -6.93 6.77
N VAL A 106 -13.11 -7.61 6.18
CA VAL A 106 -12.22 -8.53 6.91
C VAL A 106 -11.36 -7.77 7.92
N GLY A 107 -10.89 -6.57 7.59
CA GLY A 107 -10.18 -5.71 8.53
C GLY A 107 -11.02 -5.39 9.77
N ALA A 108 -12.29 -5.05 9.59
CA ALA A 108 -13.21 -4.79 10.69
C ALA A 108 -13.56 -6.05 11.50
N VAL A 109 -13.73 -7.19 10.84
CA VAL A 109 -14.17 -8.44 11.50
C VAL A 109 -13.03 -9.13 12.22
N ALA A 110 -11.88 -9.30 11.56
CA ALA A 110 -10.79 -10.17 12.00
C ALA A 110 -9.41 -9.49 12.05
N GLY A 111 -9.29 -8.23 11.60
CA GLY A 111 -8.03 -7.53 11.57
C GLY A 111 -7.45 -7.23 12.96
N ASN A 112 -6.14 -7.40 13.12
CA ASN A 112 -5.41 -6.99 14.31
C ASN A 112 -4.98 -5.51 14.20
N PRO A 113 -5.64 -4.58 14.92
CA PRO A 113 -5.34 -3.15 14.81
C PRO A 113 -3.97 -2.74 15.38
N ASP A 114 -3.24 -3.63 16.04
CA ASP A 114 -1.92 -3.37 16.60
C ASP A 114 -0.78 -3.86 15.70
N ALA A 115 -1.10 -4.66 14.67
CA ALA A 115 -0.13 -5.26 13.78
C ALA A 115 0.27 -4.36 12.59
N GLY A 116 -0.23 -3.13 12.49
CA GLY A 116 0.08 -2.21 11.38
C GLY A 116 -0.20 -2.83 10.00
N LEU A 117 0.78 -2.88 9.11
CA LEU A 117 0.66 -3.48 7.77
C LEU A 117 0.55 -5.02 7.78
N ALA A 118 0.69 -5.66 8.93
CA ALA A 118 0.44 -7.08 9.13
C ALA A 118 -0.98 -7.35 9.71
N VAL A 119 -1.90 -6.40 9.60
CA VAL A 119 -3.26 -6.44 10.16
C VAL A 119 -4.06 -7.69 9.82
N LEU A 120 -3.80 -8.32 8.68
CA LEU A 120 -4.46 -9.54 8.20
C LEU A 120 -3.56 -10.79 8.29
N ALA A 121 -2.41 -10.74 8.98
CA ALA A 121 -1.48 -11.87 9.03
C ALA A 121 -2.08 -13.14 9.64
N ASP A 122 -2.96 -12.99 10.62
CA ASP A 122 -3.57 -14.10 11.38
C ASP A 122 -5.00 -14.43 10.89
N VAL A 123 -5.44 -13.84 9.77
CA VAL A 123 -6.78 -14.11 9.22
C VAL A 123 -6.81 -15.48 8.55
N SER A 124 -7.66 -16.37 9.06
CA SER A 124 -7.94 -17.68 8.47
C SER A 124 -9.10 -17.61 7.48
N GLU A 125 -9.19 -18.59 6.55
CA GLU A 125 -10.31 -18.71 5.61
C GLU A 125 -11.66 -18.78 6.32
N ASP A 126 -11.75 -19.45 7.47
CA ASP A 126 -12.98 -19.54 8.29
C ASP A 126 -13.45 -18.19 8.83
N ALA A 127 -12.53 -17.26 9.07
CA ALA A 127 -12.86 -15.90 9.51
C ALA A 127 -13.37 -15.01 8.37
N ALA A 128 -13.06 -15.36 7.14
CA ALA A 128 -13.45 -14.64 5.94
C ALA A 128 -14.84 -15.07 5.39
N GLU A 129 -15.40 -16.19 5.88
CA GLU A 129 -16.73 -16.68 5.51
C GLU A 129 -17.87 -16.12 6.37
N LYS A 130 -17.55 -15.46 7.47
CA LYS A 130 -18.49 -14.80 8.39
C LYS A 130 -18.78 -13.38 7.97
#